data_82ac0d598c0325906ab457846f76648f
#
_entry.id   82ac0d598c0325906ab457846f76648f
#
_cell.length_a   1.000
_cell.length_b   1.000
_cell.length_c   1.000
_cell.angle_alpha   90.00
_cell.angle_beta   90.00
_cell.angle_gamma   90.00
#
_symmetry.space_group_name_H-M   'P 1'
#
loop_
_entity.id
_entity.type
_entity.pdbx_description
1 polymer ?
#
loop_
_entity_poly.entity_id
_entity_poly.type
_entity_poly.pdbx_seq_one_letter_code
_entity_poly.pdbx_strand_id
1 'polypeptide(L)'
;LLAAVEGDQPFIVLADENGKDPVRTQNAGRITPEMGLPDAEWAIFAEGAARVAETVKKETGLRTVFHHHCGGYVETPAEIEKLMSMTDPQLLGLCFDTGHYRFGGGDPLGGLDKYIDRIWHFHFKDFNPTAGRKSAVEGWDYFQSVQNGVFCELGQGEIDFAALVAKLEQSGYNGWGVVEQDVLPGMGSPKESARRNRQYLKSLGL
;
A
#
# COMPACT_ATOMS: atom_id res chain seq x y z
N LEU A 1 -22.02 9.40 9.66
CA LEU A 1 -22.03 8.90 8.29
C LEU A 1 -21.46 7.48 8.22
N LEU A 2 -20.30 7.21 8.82
CA LEU A 2 -19.67 5.87 8.78
C LEU A 2 -20.45 4.81 9.58
N ALA A 3 -21.14 5.18 10.64
CA ALA A 3 -21.97 4.28 11.44
C ALA A 3 -23.30 3.86 10.76
N ALA A 4 -23.61 4.40 9.60
CA ALA A 4 -24.84 4.11 8.85
C ALA A 4 -24.64 3.09 7.71
N VAL A 5 -23.45 2.52 7.55
CA VAL A 5 -23.17 1.49 6.57
C VAL A 5 -23.52 0.13 7.17
N GLU A 6 -24.58 -0.50 6.67
CA GLU A 6 -24.92 -1.87 7.03
C GLU A 6 -23.91 -2.84 6.40
N GLY A 7 -23.37 -3.75 7.17
CA GLY A 7 -22.39 -4.74 6.73
C GLY A 7 -21.03 -4.57 7.42
N ASP A 8 -19.96 -4.88 6.70
CA ASP A 8 -18.59 -4.74 7.21
C ASP A 8 -18.28 -3.30 7.58
N GLN A 9 -17.76 -3.11 8.78
CA GLN A 9 -17.42 -1.77 9.26
C GLN A 9 -16.26 -1.20 8.43
N PRO A 10 -16.37 0.08 8.02
CA PRO A 10 -15.29 0.77 7.31
C PRO A 10 -14.05 0.90 8.22
N PHE A 11 -12.90 1.04 7.58
CA PHE A 11 -11.65 1.32 8.26
C PHE A 11 -11.32 2.81 8.21
N ILE A 12 -10.52 3.26 9.19
CA ILE A 12 -9.72 4.46 9.02
C ILE A 12 -8.39 4.03 8.43
N VAL A 13 -8.05 4.58 7.28
CA VAL A 13 -6.74 4.36 6.65
C VAL A 13 -5.81 5.48 7.10
N LEU A 14 -4.80 5.10 7.88
CA LEU A 14 -3.72 5.97 8.32
C LEU A 14 -2.53 5.76 7.37
N ALA A 15 -1.89 6.84 7.00
CA ALA A 15 -0.65 6.84 6.23
C ALA A 15 0.27 7.95 6.74
N ASP A 16 1.54 7.84 6.45
CA ASP A 16 2.43 9.00 6.52
C ASP A 16 2.25 9.91 5.30
N GLU A 17 2.74 11.13 5.39
CA GLU A 17 2.59 12.10 4.32
C GLU A 17 3.68 11.92 3.27
N ASN A 18 3.40 11.13 2.23
CA ASN A 18 4.32 10.92 1.12
C ASN A 18 4.55 12.21 0.31
N GLY A 19 5.73 12.32 -0.29
CA GLY A 19 6.09 13.48 -1.11
C GLY A 19 6.46 14.75 -0.33
N LYS A 20 6.60 14.68 1.00
CA LYS A 20 6.98 15.82 1.85
C LYS A 20 8.47 15.84 2.17
N ASP A 21 9.04 14.72 2.51
CA ASP A 21 10.47 14.63 2.70
C ASP A 21 11.17 14.63 1.33
N PRO A 22 12.08 15.58 1.04
CA PRO A 22 12.69 15.69 -0.26
C PRO A 22 13.63 14.52 -0.58
N VAL A 23 14.28 13.91 0.42
CA VAL A 23 15.17 12.76 0.23
C VAL A 23 14.35 11.53 -0.12
N ARG A 24 13.27 11.28 0.63
CA ARG A 24 12.36 10.15 0.40
C ARG A 24 11.66 10.28 -0.94
N THR A 25 11.16 11.46 -1.26
CA THR A 25 10.49 11.76 -2.54
C THR A 25 11.43 11.53 -3.73
N GLN A 26 12.66 12.07 -3.65
CA GLN A 26 13.64 11.94 -4.73
C GLN A 26 14.10 10.49 -4.94
N ASN A 27 14.10 9.68 -3.90
CA ASN A 27 14.65 8.32 -3.94
C ASN A 27 13.57 7.22 -3.85
N ALA A 28 12.31 7.54 -4.08
CA ALA A 28 11.24 6.53 -4.07
C ALA A 28 11.58 5.31 -4.94
N GLY A 29 11.39 4.11 -4.41
CA GLY A 29 11.81 2.86 -5.04
C GLY A 29 13.30 2.54 -4.95
N ARG A 30 14.11 3.41 -4.30
CA ARG A 30 15.57 3.27 -4.15
C ARG A 30 16.05 3.61 -2.74
N ILE A 31 15.18 3.48 -1.76
CA ILE A 31 15.46 3.85 -0.37
C ILE A 31 16.53 2.93 0.22
N THR A 32 17.53 3.56 0.87
CA THR A 32 18.54 2.85 1.66
C THR A 32 18.29 3.06 3.15
N PRO A 33 18.85 2.21 4.04
CA PRO A 33 18.65 2.35 5.48
C PRO A 33 19.04 3.73 6.05
N GLU A 34 20.02 4.41 5.45
CA GLU A 34 20.50 5.72 5.88
C GLU A 34 19.49 6.85 5.59
N MET A 35 18.53 6.59 4.71
CA MET A 35 17.43 7.51 4.36
C MET A 35 16.20 7.31 5.26
N GLY A 36 16.22 6.31 6.14
CA GLY A 36 15.14 5.99 7.06
C GLY A 36 15.13 6.86 8.32
N LEU A 37 14.10 6.71 9.13
CA LEU A 37 14.03 7.34 10.45
C LEU A 37 15.08 6.71 11.39
N PRO A 38 15.76 7.50 12.24
CA PRO A 38 16.52 6.97 13.36
C PRO A 38 15.63 6.24 14.36
N ASP A 39 16.21 5.33 15.17
CA ASP A 39 15.42 4.51 16.11
C ASP A 39 14.56 5.33 17.09
N ALA A 40 15.08 6.47 17.54
CA ALA A 40 14.32 7.35 18.43
C ALA A 40 13.08 7.94 17.75
N GLU A 41 13.17 8.28 16.47
CA GLU A 41 12.04 8.82 15.70
C GLU A 41 11.08 7.70 15.30
N TRP A 42 11.57 6.48 15.06
CA TRP A 42 10.71 5.30 14.87
C TRP A 42 9.82 5.03 16.07
N ALA A 43 10.35 5.19 17.29
CA ALA A 43 9.56 5.05 18.52
C ALA A 43 8.41 6.07 18.58
N ILE A 44 8.72 7.33 18.25
CA ILE A 44 7.71 8.41 18.20
C ILE A 44 6.65 8.14 17.12
N PHE A 45 7.10 7.70 15.93
CA PHE A 45 6.22 7.40 14.81
C PHE A 45 5.25 6.25 15.14
N ALA A 46 5.77 5.13 15.65
CA ALA A 46 4.97 3.96 15.99
C ALA A 46 4.00 4.27 17.16
N GLU A 47 4.44 5.00 18.19
CA GLU A 47 3.57 5.46 19.26
C GLU A 47 2.47 6.39 18.73
N GLY A 48 2.81 7.31 17.81
CA GLY A 48 1.84 8.18 17.15
C GLY A 48 0.77 7.40 16.40
N ALA A 49 1.16 6.42 15.59
CA ALA A 49 0.25 5.54 14.86
C ALA A 49 -0.65 4.74 15.81
N ALA A 50 -0.09 4.17 16.88
CA ALA A 50 -0.84 3.45 17.90
C ALA A 50 -1.89 4.35 18.59
N ARG A 51 -1.50 5.56 19.00
CA ARG A 51 -2.41 6.53 19.63
C ARG A 51 -3.56 6.94 18.73
N VAL A 52 -3.31 7.12 17.43
CA VAL A 52 -4.40 7.40 16.47
C VAL A 52 -5.35 6.21 16.42
N ALA A 53 -4.83 4.99 16.29
CA ALA A 53 -5.64 3.77 16.23
C ALA A 53 -6.47 3.56 17.51
N GLU A 54 -5.88 3.78 18.69
CA GLU A 54 -6.60 3.74 19.98
C GLU A 54 -7.72 4.75 20.05
N THR A 55 -7.44 6.00 19.65
CA THR A 55 -8.43 7.08 19.67
C THR A 55 -9.58 6.76 18.71
N VAL A 56 -9.29 6.33 17.50
CA VAL A 56 -10.30 5.92 16.52
C VAL A 56 -11.18 4.80 17.09
N LYS A 57 -10.55 3.74 17.62
CA LYS A 57 -11.28 2.61 18.20
C LYS A 57 -12.17 3.05 19.38
N LYS A 58 -11.66 3.87 20.28
CA LYS A 58 -12.37 4.37 21.45
C LYS A 58 -13.54 5.27 21.09
N GLU A 59 -13.35 6.22 20.19
CA GLU A 59 -14.34 7.25 19.87
C GLU A 59 -15.38 6.78 18.84
N THR A 60 -15.02 5.81 17.98
CA THR A 60 -15.89 5.41 16.85
C THR A 60 -16.20 3.92 16.79
N GLY A 61 -15.45 3.09 17.49
CA GLY A 61 -15.50 1.63 17.35
C GLY A 61 -14.84 1.08 16.09
N LEU A 62 -14.34 1.94 15.19
CA LEU A 62 -13.73 1.52 13.94
C LEU A 62 -12.31 0.99 14.14
N ARG A 63 -11.87 0.16 13.21
CA ARG A 63 -10.48 -0.30 13.11
C ARG A 63 -9.64 0.69 12.29
N THR A 64 -8.35 0.71 12.57
CA THR A 64 -7.38 1.50 11.80
C THR A 64 -6.41 0.58 11.10
N VAL A 65 -6.12 0.84 9.83
CA VAL A 65 -5.08 0.18 9.06
C VAL A 65 -4.03 1.22 8.67
N PHE A 66 -2.77 0.82 8.61
CA PHE A 66 -1.71 1.65 8.08
C PHE A 66 -1.48 1.30 6.60
N HIS A 67 -1.55 2.31 5.74
CA HIS A 67 -1.24 2.20 4.31
C HIS A 67 0.17 2.70 4.06
N HIS A 68 1.04 1.81 3.64
CA HIS A 68 2.41 2.16 3.26
C HIS A 68 2.46 2.74 1.84
N HIS A 69 3.32 3.76 1.65
CA HIS A 69 3.50 4.41 0.37
C HIS A 69 4.97 4.58 0.02
N CYS A 70 5.29 4.55 -1.27
CA CYS A 70 6.58 5.04 -1.72
C CYS A 70 6.64 6.58 -1.66
N GLY A 71 7.84 7.11 -1.35
CA GLY A 71 8.06 8.54 -1.12
C GLY A 71 7.72 9.03 0.29
N GLY A 72 7.36 8.12 1.20
CA GLY A 72 7.19 8.34 2.64
C GLY A 72 8.19 7.54 3.47
N TYR A 73 8.02 7.50 4.80
CA TYR A 73 8.94 6.80 5.71
C TYR A 73 8.61 5.33 5.95
N VAL A 74 7.48 4.85 5.46
CA VAL A 74 7.11 3.43 5.51
C VAL A 74 6.94 2.91 4.09
N GLU A 75 8.06 2.74 3.39
CA GLU A 75 8.11 2.36 1.99
C GLU A 75 8.63 0.93 1.78
N THR A 76 9.80 0.64 2.35
CA THR A 76 10.48 -0.63 2.13
C THR A 76 9.90 -1.77 2.96
N PRO A 77 10.08 -3.04 2.53
CA PRO A 77 9.68 -4.19 3.35
C PRO A 77 10.24 -4.16 4.78
N ALA A 78 11.46 -3.66 4.96
CA ALA A 78 12.09 -3.55 6.28
C ALA A 78 11.41 -2.49 7.16
N GLU A 79 11.02 -1.36 6.58
CA GLU A 79 10.31 -0.30 7.30
C GLU A 79 8.89 -0.72 7.67
N ILE A 80 8.19 -1.42 6.76
CA ILE A 80 6.87 -2.00 7.05
C ILE A 80 6.99 -3.01 8.19
N GLU A 81 7.98 -3.91 8.13
CA GLU A 81 8.24 -4.87 9.22
C GLU A 81 8.50 -4.17 10.55
N LYS A 82 9.32 -3.11 10.52
CA LYS A 82 9.64 -2.34 11.72
C LYS A 82 8.38 -1.74 12.34
N LEU A 83 7.54 -1.06 11.57
CA LEU A 83 6.27 -0.52 12.06
C LEU A 83 5.36 -1.61 12.62
N MET A 84 5.19 -2.71 11.88
CA MET A 84 4.33 -3.82 12.31
C MET A 84 4.85 -4.49 13.59
N SER A 85 6.16 -4.58 13.78
CA SER A 85 6.77 -5.14 15.00
C SER A 85 6.65 -4.23 16.22
N MET A 86 6.55 -2.92 16.02
CA MET A 86 6.45 -1.90 17.07
C MET A 86 5.01 -1.56 17.46
N THR A 87 4.00 -2.13 16.79
CA THR A 87 2.58 -1.83 17.02
C THR A 87 1.79 -3.08 17.39
N ASP A 88 0.77 -2.91 18.25
CA ASP A 88 -0.11 -3.99 18.68
C ASP A 88 -0.90 -4.56 17.49
N PRO A 89 -0.80 -5.88 17.21
CA PRO A 89 -1.53 -6.53 16.14
C PRO A 89 -3.06 -6.52 16.27
N GLN A 90 -3.58 -6.23 17.46
CA GLN A 90 -5.02 -6.09 17.69
C GLN A 90 -5.54 -4.65 17.53
N LEU A 91 -4.62 -3.71 17.40
CA LEU A 91 -4.93 -2.29 17.35
C LEU A 91 -4.76 -1.69 15.97
N LEU A 92 -3.62 -1.97 15.33
CA LEU A 92 -3.27 -1.44 14.00
C LEU A 92 -3.08 -2.58 13.01
N GLY A 93 -3.93 -2.62 11.97
CA GLY A 93 -3.77 -3.53 10.84
C GLY A 93 -2.90 -2.92 9.73
N LEU A 94 -2.66 -3.71 8.70
CA LEU A 94 -1.98 -3.29 7.47
C LEU A 94 -3.01 -3.15 6.35
N CYS A 95 -3.00 -2.02 5.67
CA CYS A 95 -3.54 -1.88 4.33
C CYS A 95 -2.41 -2.24 3.37
N PHE A 96 -2.44 -3.46 2.86
CA PHE A 96 -1.36 -3.97 2.03
C PHE A 96 -1.60 -3.59 0.57
N ASP A 97 -0.72 -2.75 0.03
CA ASP A 97 -0.74 -2.33 -1.37
C ASP A 97 0.34 -3.05 -2.16
N THR A 98 -0.07 -3.82 -3.15
CA THR A 98 0.83 -4.67 -3.94
C THR A 98 1.80 -3.89 -4.81
N GLY A 99 1.36 -2.78 -5.40
CA GLY A 99 2.18 -1.94 -6.27
C GLY A 99 3.22 -1.14 -5.49
N HIS A 100 2.82 -0.50 -4.40
CA HIS A 100 3.76 0.20 -3.52
C HIS A 100 4.77 -0.76 -2.90
N TYR A 101 4.32 -1.94 -2.43
CA TYR A 101 5.22 -2.96 -1.90
C TYR A 101 6.25 -3.41 -2.93
N ARG A 102 5.82 -3.60 -4.19
CA ARG A 102 6.72 -3.99 -5.28
C ARG A 102 7.68 -2.88 -5.67
N PHE A 103 7.21 -1.64 -5.76
CA PHE A 103 8.06 -0.48 -6.06
C PHE A 103 9.08 -0.22 -4.93
N GLY A 104 8.69 -0.40 -3.68
CA GLY A 104 9.58 -0.33 -2.51
C GLY A 104 10.56 -1.52 -2.38
N GLY A 105 10.61 -2.42 -3.37
CA GLY A 105 11.60 -3.50 -3.47
C GLY A 105 11.13 -4.85 -2.90
N GLY A 106 9.87 -4.99 -2.50
CA GLY A 106 9.31 -6.24 -1.97
C GLY A 106 8.81 -7.20 -3.05
N ASP A 107 8.62 -8.45 -2.65
CA ASP A 107 7.83 -9.45 -3.38
C ASP A 107 6.40 -9.48 -2.80
N PRO A 108 5.35 -9.08 -3.56
CA PRO A 108 4.00 -9.00 -3.04
C PRO A 108 3.43 -10.33 -2.54
N LEU A 109 3.78 -11.45 -3.18
CA LEU A 109 3.31 -12.76 -2.74
C LEU A 109 3.96 -13.18 -1.42
N GLY A 110 5.27 -12.98 -1.28
CA GLY A 110 5.98 -13.18 -0.03
C GLY A 110 5.55 -12.22 1.09
N GLY A 111 5.24 -10.97 0.73
CA GLY A 111 4.68 -9.98 1.66
C GLY A 111 3.28 -10.38 2.16
N LEU A 112 2.43 -10.86 1.27
CA LEU A 112 1.11 -11.39 1.64
C LEU A 112 1.24 -12.56 2.62
N ASP A 113 2.12 -13.52 2.37
CA ASP A 113 2.39 -14.63 3.28
C ASP A 113 2.84 -14.16 4.66
N LYS A 114 3.74 -13.19 4.68
CA LYS A 114 4.32 -12.66 5.92
C LYS A 114 3.32 -11.93 6.79
N TYR A 115 2.41 -11.18 6.18
CA TYR A 115 1.53 -10.24 6.90
C TYR A 115 0.06 -10.65 6.88
N ILE A 116 -0.29 -11.85 6.44
CA ILE A 116 -1.69 -12.25 6.26
C ILE A 116 -2.57 -12.03 7.48
N ASP A 117 -2.06 -12.29 8.68
CA ASP A 117 -2.78 -12.09 9.95
C ASP A 117 -2.90 -10.60 10.36
N ARG A 118 -2.16 -9.72 9.71
CA ARG A 118 -2.15 -8.27 9.94
C ARG A 118 -2.85 -7.51 8.83
N ILE A 119 -3.10 -8.14 7.67
CA ILE A 119 -3.77 -7.51 6.53
C ILE A 119 -5.27 -7.49 6.80
N TRP A 120 -5.80 -6.30 7.11
CA TRP A 120 -7.23 -6.08 7.30
C TRP A 120 -7.86 -5.36 6.13
N HIS A 121 -7.05 -4.77 5.26
CA HIS A 121 -7.45 -4.12 4.03
C HIS A 121 -6.42 -4.38 2.94
N PHE A 122 -6.86 -4.51 1.69
CA PHE A 122 -6.00 -4.90 0.58
C PHE A 122 -6.17 -3.96 -0.60
N HIS A 123 -5.07 -3.45 -1.14
CA HIS A 123 -5.05 -2.69 -2.37
C HIS A 123 -4.45 -3.49 -3.51
N PHE A 124 -5.25 -3.65 -4.57
CA PHE A 124 -4.78 -4.17 -5.86
C PHE A 124 -4.21 -3.01 -6.67
N LYS A 125 -2.92 -2.96 -6.79
CA LYS A 125 -2.17 -1.99 -7.60
C LYS A 125 -1.08 -2.73 -8.35
N ASP A 126 -0.98 -2.54 -9.67
CA ASP A 126 0.04 -3.21 -10.47
C ASP A 126 1.28 -2.33 -10.67
N PHE A 127 2.40 -2.97 -10.92
CA PHE A 127 3.69 -2.34 -11.07
C PHE A 127 4.29 -2.64 -12.45
N ASN A 128 4.68 -1.58 -13.15
CA ASN A 128 5.35 -1.67 -14.45
C ASN A 128 6.88 -1.77 -14.27
N PRO A 129 7.49 -2.96 -14.46
CA PRO A 129 8.92 -3.14 -14.23
C PRO A 129 9.80 -2.36 -15.21
N THR A 130 9.29 -2.01 -16.39
CA THR A 130 10.05 -1.21 -17.35
C THR A 130 10.11 0.25 -16.90
N ALA A 131 8.99 0.81 -16.45
CA ALA A 131 8.97 2.17 -15.88
C ALA A 131 9.78 2.23 -14.57
N GLY A 132 9.69 1.19 -13.72
CA GLY A 132 10.49 1.11 -12.49
C GLY A 132 12.00 1.09 -12.76
N ARG A 133 12.46 0.32 -13.75
CA ARG A 133 13.88 0.36 -14.16
C ARG A 133 14.31 1.71 -14.70
N LYS A 134 13.48 2.37 -15.51
CA LYS A 134 13.76 3.73 -16.00
C LYS A 134 13.81 4.74 -14.85
N SER A 135 12.87 4.67 -13.93
CA SER A 135 12.88 5.50 -12.71
C SER A 135 14.22 5.41 -11.98
N ALA A 136 14.74 4.20 -11.81
CA ALA A 136 16.02 3.99 -11.15
C ALA A 136 17.21 4.56 -11.96
N VAL A 137 17.24 4.33 -13.27
CA VAL A 137 18.36 4.74 -14.13
C VAL A 137 18.37 6.27 -14.37
N GLU A 138 17.20 6.86 -14.58
CA GLU A 138 17.04 8.27 -14.89
C GLU A 138 16.90 9.15 -13.64
N GLY A 139 16.85 8.53 -12.44
CA GLY A 139 16.75 9.23 -11.16
C GLY A 139 15.44 9.99 -10.99
N TRP A 140 14.33 9.45 -11.52
CA TRP A 140 13.00 10.07 -11.33
C TRP A 140 12.63 10.11 -9.85
N ASP A 141 12.01 11.20 -9.45
CA ASP A 141 11.36 11.27 -8.14
C ASP A 141 10.04 10.46 -8.13
N TYR A 142 9.37 10.43 -6.98
CA TYR A 142 8.10 9.72 -6.82
C TYR A 142 7.06 10.16 -7.86
N PHE A 143 6.83 11.47 -7.99
CA PHE A 143 5.80 12.00 -8.88
C PHE A 143 6.14 11.80 -10.35
N GLN A 144 7.40 11.95 -10.72
CA GLN A 144 7.87 11.63 -12.07
C GLN A 144 7.69 10.14 -12.38
N SER A 145 7.97 9.26 -11.42
CA SER A 145 7.77 7.81 -11.58
C SER A 145 6.29 7.46 -11.81
N VAL A 146 5.39 8.06 -11.03
CA VAL A 146 3.94 7.90 -11.20
C VAL A 146 3.49 8.45 -12.56
N GLN A 147 3.93 9.66 -12.92
CA GLN A 147 3.59 10.29 -14.20
C GLN A 147 4.06 9.49 -15.41
N ASN A 148 5.17 8.77 -15.27
CA ASN A 148 5.71 7.90 -16.32
C ASN A 148 5.21 6.45 -16.22
N GLY A 149 4.17 6.21 -15.44
CA GLY A 149 3.43 4.95 -15.43
C GLY A 149 4.11 3.81 -14.67
N VAL A 150 4.81 4.11 -13.57
CA VAL A 150 5.36 3.08 -12.67
C VAL A 150 4.24 2.19 -12.10
N PHE A 151 3.06 2.76 -11.88
CA PHE A 151 1.84 2.00 -11.62
C PHE A 151 1.00 1.94 -12.89
N CYS A 152 0.53 0.75 -13.23
CA CYS A 152 -0.23 0.49 -14.45
C CYS A 152 -1.55 -0.22 -14.14
N GLU A 153 -2.39 -0.41 -15.14
CA GLU A 153 -3.64 -1.15 -14.98
C GLU A 153 -3.36 -2.61 -14.65
N LEU A 154 -4.23 -3.21 -13.85
CA LEU A 154 -4.08 -4.60 -13.39
C LEU A 154 -3.94 -5.56 -14.57
N GLY A 155 -2.93 -6.44 -14.47
CA GLY A 155 -2.57 -7.39 -15.51
C GLY A 155 -1.71 -6.83 -16.65
N GLN A 156 -1.30 -5.57 -16.57
CA GLN A 156 -0.34 -4.97 -17.52
C GLN A 156 1.07 -4.85 -16.94
N GLY A 157 1.24 -5.11 -15.64
CA GLY A 157 2.51 -5.11 -14.94
C GLY A 157 3.07 -6.51 -14.72
N GLU A 158 3.85 -6.64 -13.65
CA GLU A 158 4.52 -7.91 -13.35
C GLU A 158 3.92 -8.65 -12.14
N ILE A 159 2.91 -8.09 -11.47
CA ILE A 159 2.34 -8.70 -10.26
C ILE A 159 1.41 -9.86 -10.65
N ASP A 160 1.66 -11.03 -10.09
CA ASP A 160 0.84 -12.21 -10.30
C ASP A 160 -0.43 -12.15 -9.42
N PHE A 161 -1.45 -11.44 -9.90
CA PHE A 161 -2.72 -11.33 -9.19
C PHE A 161 -3.49 -12.64 -9.10
N ALA A 162 -3.28 -13.57 -10.02
CA ALA A 162 -3.92 -14.89 -9.92
C ALA A 162 -3.39 -15.66 -8.71
N ALA A 163 -2.08 -15.64 -8.49
CA ALA A 163 -1.47 -16.24 -7.31
C ALA A 163 -1.89 -15.50 -6.02
N LEU A 164 -1.95 -14.16 -6.04
CA LEU A 164 -2.37 -13.36 -4.88
C LEU A 164 -3.84 -13.64 -4.49
N VAL A 165 -4.75 -13.70 -5.48
CA VAL A 165 -6.17 -14.00 -5.23
C VAL A 165 -6.32 -15.41 -4.66
N ALA A 166 -5.67 -16.42 -5.27
CA ALA A 166 -5.69 -17.78 -4.76
C ALA A 166 -5.16 -17.87 -3.31
N LYS A 167 -4.15 -17.08 -2.98
CA LYS A 167 -3.58 -17.02 -1.64
C LYS A 167 -4.52 -16.35 -0.62
N LEU A 168 -5.16 -15.25 -1.00
CA LEU A 168 -6.18 -14.58 -0.17
C LEU A 168 -7.35 -15.55 0.13
N GLU A 169 -7.83 -16.27 -0.88
CA GLU A 169 -8.87 -17.28 -0.70
C GLU A 169 -8.44 -18.43 0.24
N GLN A 170 -7.25 -18.99 0.03
CA GLN A 170 -6.68 -20.04 0.87
C GLN A 170 -6.51 -19.63 2.33
N SER A 171 -6.17 -18.36 2.57
CA SER A 171 -6.04 -17.82 3.93
C SER A 171 -7.37 -17.52 4.61
N GLY A 172 -8.49 -17.61 3.89
CA GLY A 172 -9.79 -17.22 4.38
C GLY A 172 -9.97 -15.71 4.55
N TYR A 173 -9.17 -14.90 3.83
CA TYR A 173 -9.34 -13.46 3.84
C TYR A 173 -10.76 -13.07 3.37
N ASN A 174 -11.48 -12.39 4.24
CA ASN A 174 -12.87 -11.96 4.00
C ASN A 174 -13.01 -10.43 4.17
N GLY A 175 -11.98 -9.69 3.77
CA GLY A 175 -11.96 -8.23 3.79
C GLY A 175 -12.25 -7.62 2.41
N TRP A 176 -12.27 -6.30 2.37
CA TRP A 176 -12.38 -5.56 1.13
C TRP A 176 -11.06 -5.53 0.37
N GLY A 177 -11.13 -5.74 -0.93
CA GLY A 177 -10.04 -5.46 -1.86
C GLY A 177 -10.39 -4.25 -2.73
N VAL A 178 -9.59 -3.21 -2.65
CA VAL A 178 -9.78 -1.98 -3.42
C VAL A 178 -8.75 -1.91 -4.54
N VAL A 179 -9.20 -1.57 -5.74
CA VAL A 179 -8.28 -1.22 -6.84
C VAL A 179 -7.81 0.21 -6.63
N GLU A 180 -6.52 0.39 -6.49
CA GLU A 180 -5.90 1.71 -6.46
C GLU A 180 -5.13 1.96 -7.76
N GLN A 181 -5.52 3.02 -8.47
CA GLN A 181 -4.96 3.35 -9.77
C GLN A 181 -4.72 4.86 -9.89
N ASP A 182 -3.45 5.21 -10.06
CA ASP A 182 -3.07 6.58 -10.37
C ASP A 182 -3.36 6.90 -11.84
N VAL A 183 -4.30 7.81 -12.07
CA VAL A 183 -4.63 8.32 -13.41
C VAL A 183 -4.49 9.84 -13.38
N LEU A 184 -3.30 10.34 -13.74
CA LEU A 184 -3.01 11.76 -13.79
C LEU A 184 -3.57 12.40 -15.07
N PRO A 185 -3.69 13.75 -15.10
CA PRO A 185 -4.05 14.46 -16.32
C PRO A 185 -3.17 14.04 -17.50
N GLY A 186 -3.80 13.61 -18.60
CA GLY A 186 -3.10 13.10 -19.78
C GLY A 186 -2.93 11.59 -19.86
N MET A 187 -3.18 10.84 -18.78
CA MET A 187 -3.09 9.37 -18.75
C MET A 187 -4.40 8.66 -19.15
N GLY A 188 -5.39 9.39 -19.61
CA GLY A 188 -6.67 8.84 -20.05
C GLY A 188 -7.83 9.07 -19.06
N SER A 189 -8.87 8.24 -19.15
CA SER A 189 -10.08 8.37 -18.33
C SER A 189 -10.00 7.48 -17.09
N PRO A 190 -10.06 8.03 -15.87
CA PRO A 190 -10.11 7.23 -14.63
C PRO A 190 -11.25 6.21 -14.62
N LYS A 191 -12.42 6.60 -15.15
CA LYS A 191 -13.59 5.71 -15.25
C LYS A 191 -13.33 4.49 -16.14
N GLU A 192 -12.69 4.69 -17.28
CA GLU A 192 -12.40 3.59 -18.20
C GLU A 192 -11.28 2.69 -17.65
N SER A 193 -10.29 3.27 -16.98
CA SER A 193 -9.27 2.52 -16.27
C SER A 193 -9.88 1.65 -15.16
N ALA A 194 -10.74 2.23 -14.31
CA ALA A 194 -11.44 1.49 -13.27
C ALA A 194 -12.29 0.34 -13.84
N ARG A 195 -12.94 0.56 -15.00
CA ARG A 195 -13.72 -0.49 -15.68
C ARG A 195 -12.83 -1.66 -16.13
N ARG A 196 -11.69 -1.37 -16.75
CA ARG A 196 -10.75 -2.41 -17.20
C ARG A 196 -10.17 -3.19 -16.02
N ASN A 197 -9.76 -2.51 -14.98
CA ASN A 197 -9.28 -3.13 -13.74
C ASN A 197 -10.36 -4.05 -13.12
N ARG A 198 -11.62 -3.59 -13.07
CA ARG A 198 -12.73 -4.42 -12.57
C ARG A 198 -12.99 -5.65 -13.45
N GLN A 199 -12.90 -5.50 -14.77
CA GLN A 199 -13.05 -6.63 -15.70
C GLN A 199 -11.92 -7.67 -15.52
N TYR A 200 -10.70 -7.21 -15.30
CA TYR A 200 -9.57 -8.07 -15.02
C TYR A 200 -9.78 -8.88 -13.73
N LEU A 201 -10.15 -8.24 -12.61
CA LEU A 201 -10.45 -8.95 -11.36
C LEU A 201 -11.61 -9.94 -11.51
N LYS A 202 -12.66 -9.59 -12.25
CA LYS A 202 -13.74 -10.54 -12.58
C LYS A 202 -13.24 -11.79 -13.30
N SER A 203 -12.25 -11.66 -14.18
CA SER A 203 -11.67 -12.83 -14.87
C SER A 203 -10.87 -13.76 -13.91
N LEU A 204 -10.51 -13.26 -12.74
CA LEU A 204 -9.85 -14.01 -11.67
C LEU A 204 -10.83 -14.56 -10.61
N GLY A 205 -12.15 -14.31 -10.75
CA GLY A 205 -13.17 -14.83 -9.84
C GLY A 205 -13.64 -13.84 -8.77
N LEU A 206 -13.14 -12.61 -8.76
CA LEU A 206 -13.53 -11.54 -7.80
C LEU A 206 -14.70 -10.68 -8.27
#